data_423d9a17b10b39748aaa7e8a084bd860
#
_entry.id   423d9a17b10b39748aaa7e8a084bd860
#
_cell.length_a   1.000
_cell.length_b   1.000
_cell.length_c   1.000
_cell.angle_alpha   90.00
_cell.angle_beta   90.00
_cell.angle_gamma   90.00
#
_symmetry.space_group_name_H-M   'P 1'
#
loop_
_entity.id
_entity.type
_entity.pdbx_description
1 polymer ?
#
loop_
_entity_poly.entity_id
_entity_poly.type
_entity_poly.pdbx_seq_one_letter_code
_entity_poly.pdbx_strand_id
1 'polypeptide(L)'
;NGEKYLVESIESVLNQTYKNFELLIIDDFSNDQSVKIIKSFNDKRIQIIQNPKNLGQSITMNIGLQLARGTYIARLDQDDLCQKERLKKQLEFLLKYDYSIVGSWVIKINKNSKIIGYYHHPTNNEEIVNAMGINSALAHSSVMMRKKDILSIGGYSEKYKIVMDWDLWIRAIKHGFKIGNIAEYLISARMHNEQ
;
A
#
# COMPACT_ATOMS: atom_id res chain seq x y z
N ASN A 1 15.22 -5.72 -1.19
CA ASN A 1 15.43 -7.13 -0.81
C ASN A 1 14.19 -7.64 -0.06
N GLY A 2 13.53 -8.65 -0.60
CA GLY A 2 12.26 -9.13 -0.04
C GLY A 2 12.10 -10.66 -0.12
N GLU A 3 13.13 -11.38 -0.56
CA GLU A 3 13.06 -12.82 -0.91
C GLU A 3 12.33 -13.70 0.10
N LYS A 4 12.42 -13.35 1.39
CA LYS A 4 11.90 -14.15 2.50
C LYS A 4 10.37 -14.20 2.54
N TYR A 5 9.69 -13.11 2.18
CA TYR A 5 8.24 -12.96 2.35
C TYR A 5 7.50 -12.71 1.05
N LEU A 6 8.24 -12.45 -0.02
CA LEU A 6 7.71 -11.98 -1.29
C LEU A 6 6.73 -12.97 -1.94
N VAL A 7 6.96 -14.29 -1.78
CA VAL A 7 6.06 -15.33 -2.30
C VAL A 7 4.68 -15.20 -1.66
N GLU A 8 4.61 -15.20 -0.32
CA GLU A 8 3.34 -15.07 0.42
C GLU A 8 2.62 -13.76 0.08
N SER A 9 3.37 -12.66 -0.04
CA SER A 9 2.84 -11.35 -0.38
C SER A 9 2.19 -11.35 -1.77
N ILE A 10 2.90 -11.80 -2.79
CA ILE A 10 2.40 -11.89 -4.17
C ILE A 10 1.16 -12.80 -4.24
N GLU A 11 1.22 -13.99 -3.65
CA GLU A 11 0.09 -14.93 -3.62
C GLU A 11 -1.16 -14.31 -2.96
N SER A 12 -0.99 -13.53 -1.89
CA SER A 12 -2.09 -12.86 -1.21
C SER A 12 -2.82 -11.85 -2.11
N VAL A 13 -2.08 -11.19 -3.02
CA VAL A 13 -2.65 -10.27 -4.02
C VAL A 13 -3.30 -11.05 -5.17
N LEU A 14 -2.65 -12.08 -5.70
CA LEU A 14 -3.20 -12.86 -6.82
C LEU A 14 -4.49 -13.58 -6.44
N ASN A 15 -4.67 -13.92 -5.17
CA ASN A 15 -5.85 -14.58 -4.60
C ASN A 15 -7.01 -13.63 -4.25
N GLN A 16 -6.93 -12.34 -4.57
CA GLN A 16 -8.02 -11.39 -4.33
C GLN A 16 -9.32 -11.81 -5.05
N THR A 17 -10.48 -11.56 -4.43
CA THR A 17 -11.80 -11.82 -5.03
C THR A 17 -12.09 -10.91 -6.22
N TYR A 18 -11.68 -9.66 -6.15
CA TYR A 18 -11.70 -8.74 -7.29
C TYR A 18 -10.59 -9.11 -8.27
N LYS A 19 -10.93 -9.38 -9.53
CA LYS A 19 -9.98 -9.94 -10.52
C LYS A 19 -9.45 -8.93 -11.55
N ASN A 20 -10.12 -7.77 -11.69
CA ASN A 20 -9.72 -6.76 -12.69
C ASN A 20 -8.66 -5.81 -12.12
N PHE A 21 -7.44 -6.30 -11.97
CA PHE A 21 -6.28 -5.52 -11.50
C PHE A 21 -5.00 -5.93 -12.23
N GLU A 22 -4.03 -5.06 -12.22
CA GLU A 22 -2.63 -5.36 -12.50
C GLU A 22 -1.84 -5.34 -11.18
N LEU A 23 -0.83 -6.18 -11.08
CA LEU A 23 0.14 -6.18 -10.00
C LEU A 23 1.47 -5.63 -10.51
N LEU A 24 1.70 -4.35 -10.24
CA LEU A 24 2.94 -3.67 -10.62
C LEU A 24 3.94 -3.80 -9.48
N ILE A 25 5.01 -4.55 -9.67
CA ILE A 25 6.09 -4.73 -8.70
C ILE A 25 7.28 -3.93 -9.17
N ILE A 26 7.74 -3.00 -8.33
CA ILE A 26 8.90 -2.17 -8.64
C ILE A 26 10.04 -2.60 -7.74
N ASP A 27 11.06 -3.16 -8.35
CA ASP A 27 12.28 -3.58 -7.69
C ASP A 27 13.28 -2.42 -7.65
N ASP A 28 13.56 -1.93 -6.45
CA ASP A 28 14.49 -0.82 -6.23
C ASP A 28 15.93 -1.31 -6.04
N PHE A 29 16.40 -2.09 -7.03
CA PHE A 29 17.77 -2.62 -7.10
C PHE A 29 18.07 -3.67 -6.03
N SER A 30 17.22 -4.70 -5.89
CA SER A 30 17.47 -5.83 -4.99
C SER A 30 18.68 -6.64 -5.43
N ASN A 31 19.44 -7.12 -4.47
CA ASN A 31 20.64 -7.96 -4.67
C ASN A 31 20.48 -9.41 -4.13
N ASP A 32 19.26 -9.77 -3.73
CA ASP A 32 18.84 -11.11 -3.29
C ASP A 32 18.05 -11.86 -4.39
N GLN A 33 17.33 -12.91 -4.04
CA GLN A 33 16.53 -13.69 -5.00
C GLN A 33 15.19 -13.03 -5.40
N SER A 34 14.87 -11.81 -4.93
CA SER A 34 13.57 -11.16 -5.15
C SER A 34 13.15 -11.14 -6.61
N VAL A 35 14.01 -10.66 -7.51
CA VAL A 35 13.71 -10.59 -8.95
C VAL A 35 13.46 -11.97 -9.57
N LYS A 36 14.23 -12.99 -9.16
CA LYS A 36 14.05 -14.35 -9.62
C LYS A 36 12.72 -14.94 -9.14
N ILE A 37 12.35 -14.67 -7.90
CA ILE A 37 11.06 -15.07 -7.33
C ILE A 37 9.92 -14.44 -8.11
N ILE A 38 9.93 -13.12 -8.35
CA ILE A 38 8.86 -12.45 -9.11
C ILE A 38 8.73 -13.08 -10.51
N LYS A 39 9.84 -13.30 -11.20
CA LYS A 39 9.84 -13.89 -12.55
C LYS A 39 9.41 -15.36 -12.61
N SER A 40 9.37 -16.06 -11.48
CA SER A 40 8.87 -17.44 -11.42
C SER A 40 7.34 -17.54 -11.43
N PHE A 41 6.63 -16.45 -11.14
CA PHE A 41 5.17 -16.42 -11.21
C PHE A 41 4.70 -16.34 -12.67
N ASN A 42 3.88 -17.30 -13.09
CA ASN A 42 3.25 -17.30 -14.43
C ASN A 42 1.83 -16.73 -14.36
N ASP A 43 1.73 -15.40 -14.08
CA ASP A 43 0.44 -14.70 -14.05
C ASP A 43 0.53 -13.40 -14.87
N LYS A 44 -0.33 -13.28 -15.89
CA LYS A 44 -0.34 -12.15 -16.82
C LYS A 44 -0.65 -10.78 -16.19
N ARG A 45 -1.13 -10.77 -14.95
CA ARG A 45 -1.40 -9.54 -14.21
C ARG A 45 -0.14 -8.94 -13.62
N ILE A 46 0.93 -9.72 -13.46
CA ILE A 46 2.20 -9.26 -12.89
C ILE A 46 3.00 -8.49 -13.95
N GLN A 47 3.46 -7.31 -13.56
CA GLN A 47 4.44 -6.52 -14.29
C GLN A 47 5.58 -6.17 -13.34
N ILE A 48 6.82 -6.41 -13.76
CA ILE A 48 8.02 -6.05 -13.00
C ILE A 48 8.73 -4.88 -13.66
N ILE A 49 9.07 -3.89 -12.87
CA ILE A 49 9.95 -2.76 -13.25
C ILE A 49 11.18 -2.84 -12.35
N GLN A 50 12.36 -2.76 -12.92
CA GLN A 50 13.61 -2.76 -12.17
C GLN A 50 14.29 -1.41 -12.28
N ASN A 51 14.54 -0.75 -11.16
CA ASN A 51 15.32 0.47 -11.15
C ASN A 51 16.81 0.15 -11.42
N PRO A 52 17.52 1.01 -12.15
CA PRO A 52 18.93 0.77 -12.50
C PRO A 52 19.89 0.91 -11.31
N LYS A 53 19.41 1.46 -10.20
CA LYS A 53 20.10 1.62 -8.91
C LYS A 53 19.06 1.81 -7.81
N ASN A 54 19.45 1.74 -6.55
CA ASN A 54 18.56 2.08 -5.43
C ASN A 54 18.25 3.59 -5.49
N LEU A 55 16.97 3.92 -5.73
CA LEU A 55 16.45 5.28 -5.83
C LEU A 55 15.77 5.75 -4.54
N GLY A 56 15.46 4.79 -3.65
CA GLY A 56 14.69 5.01 -2.44
C GLY A 56 13.19 4.96 -2.64
N GLN A 57 12.49 4.81 -1.53
CA GLN A 57 11.06 4.43 -1.53
C GLN A 57 10.17 5.49 -2.19
N SER A 58 10.37 6.79 -1.92
CA SER A 58 9.53 7.87 -2.48
C SER A 58 9.60 7.92 -4.01
N ILE A 59 10.81 7.87 -4.58
CA ILE A 59 11.00 7.88 -6.04
C ILE A 59 10.38 6.62 -6.65
N THR A 60 10.65 5.46 -6.06
CA THR A 60 10.12 4.17 -6.51
C THR A 60 8.58 4.14 -6.47
N MET A 61 7.94 4.70 -5.42
CA MET A 61 6.49 4.85 -5.37
C MET A 61 5.97 5.80 -6.46
N ASN A 62 6.64 6.91 -6.72
CA ASN A 62 6.26 7.84 -7.79
C ASN A 62 6.37 7.20 -9.18
N ILE A 63 7.39 6.39 -9.44
CA ILE A 63 7.50 5.60 -10.68
C ILE A 63 6.27 4.70 -10.81
N GLY A 64 5.88 4.01 -9.73
CA GLY A 64 4.68 3.19 -9.70
C GLY A 64 3.41 3.95 -9.99
N LEU A 65 3.22 5.12 -9.37
CA LEU A 65 2.07 5.99 -9.62
C LEU A 65 1.99 6.42 -11.08
N GLN A 66 3.11 6.72 -11.73
CA GLN A 66 3.11 7.12 -13.14
C GLN A 66 2.79 5.95 -14.07
N LEU A 67 3.41 4.81 -13.87
CA LEU A 67 3.30 3.64 -14.74
C LEU A 67 1.98 2.87 -14.59
N ALA A 68 1.36 2.91 -13.42
CA ALA A 68 0.11 2.23 -13.16
C ALA A 68 -1.00 2.70 -14.12
N ARG A 69 -1.75 1.75 -14.70
CA ARG A 69 -2.86 2.01 -15.62
C ARG A 69 -4.21 2.15 -14.90
N GLY A 70 -4.28 1.62 -13.67
CA GLY A 70 -5.50 1.64 -12.88
C GLY A 70 -5.93 3.05 -12.44
N THR A 71 -7.24 3.27 -12.36
CA THR A 71 -7.85 4.48 -11.79
C THR A 71 -7.58 4.60 -10.29
N TYR A 72 -7.48 3.46 -9.62
CA TYR A 72 -7.17 3.35 -8.19
C TYR A 72 -5.87 2.58 -8.00
N ILE A 73 -5.09 2.98 -7.01
CA ILE A 73 -3.82 2.37 -6.63
C ILE A 73 -3.97 1.77 -5.23
N ALA A 74 -3.85 0.47 -5.11
CA ALA A 74 -3.72 -0.22 -3.82
C ALA A 74 -2.25 -0.49 -3.54
N ARG A 75 -1.76 -0.02 -2.40
CA ARG A 75 -0.37 -0.20 -1.99
C ARG A 75 -0.23 -1.41 -1.07
N LEU A 76 0.87 -2.14 -1.19
CA LEU A 76 1.26 -3.22 -0.27
C LEU A 76 2.78 -3.26 -0.14
N ASP A 77 3.29 -3.50 1.05
CA ASP A 77 4.71 -3.81 1.29
C ASP A 77 5.02 -5.26 0.89
N GLN A 78 6.26 -5.53 0.53
CA GLN A 78 6.71 -6.84 0.04
C GLN A 78 6.65 -7.95 1.09
N ASP A 79 6.46 -7.61 2.35
CA ASP A 79 6.42 -8.51 3.52
C ASP A 79 5.03 -8.63 4.15
N ASP A 80 4.07 -7.82 3.69
CA ASP A 80 2.70 -7.78 4.17
C ASP A 80 1.75 -8.67 3.35
N LEU A 81 0.58 -8.97 3.91
CA LEU A 81 -0.42 -9.83 3.26
C LEU A 81 -1.75 -9.11 3.10
N CYS A 82 -2.39 -9.27 1.93
CA CYS A 82 -3.74 -8.82 1.66
C CYS A 82 -4.77 -9.85 2.15
N GLN A 83 -5.82 -9.42 2.85
CA GLN A 83 -7.01 -10.25 3.04
C GLN A 83 -7.80 -10.37 1.73
N LYS A 84 -8.45 -11.52 1.51
CA LYS A 84 -9.05 -11.92 0.20
C LYS A 84 -10.00 -10.90 -0.43
N GLU A 85 -10.72 -10.13 0.38
CA GLU A 85 -11.71 -9.18 -0.11
C GLU A 85 -11.23 -7.72 -0.11
N ARG A 86 -9.97 -7.48 0.20
CA ARG A 86 -9.44 -6.12 0.35
C ARG A 86 -9.74 -5.23 -0.84
N LEU A 87 -9.34 -5.64 -2.04
CA LEU A 87 -9.49 -4.80 -3.24
C LEU A 87 -10.95 -4.49 -3.54
N LYS A 88 -11.83 -5.50 -3.39
CA LYS A 88 -13.27 -5.33 -3.60
C LYS A 88 -13.86 -4.31 -2.63
N LYS A 89 -13.65 -4.52 -1.32
CA LYS A 89 -14.23 -3.67 -0.27
C LYS A 89 -13.74 -2.23 -0.33
N GLN A 90 -12.43 -2.04 -0.56
CA GLN A 90 -11.86 -0.70 -0.66
C GLN A 90 -12.36 0.05 -1.91
N LEU A 91 -12.47 -0.64 -3.05
CA LEU A 91 -13.02 -0.05 -4.27
C LEU A 91 -14.48 0.34 -4.10
N GLU A 92 -15.31 -0.54 -3.55
CA GLU A 92 -16.73 -0.26 -3.25
C GLU A 92 -16.88 0.95 -2.32
N PHE A 93 -16.03 1.05 -1.29
CA PHE A 93 -16.03 2.18 -0.37
C PHE A 93 -15.69 3.51 -1.07
N LEU A 94 -14.61 3.53 -1.88
CA LEU A 94 -14.19 4.72 -2.62
C LEU A 94 -15.26 5.21 -3.61
N LEU A 95 -15.94 4.27 -4.28
CA LEU A 95 -17.01 4.58 -5.23
C LEU A 95 -18.27 5.09 -4.54
N LYS A 96 -18.63 4.51 -3.38
CA LYS A 96 -19.86 4.84 -2.65
C LYS A 96 -19.79 6.18 -1.93
N TYR A 97 -18.66 6.51 -1.32
CA TYR A 97 -18.55 7.63 -0.39
C TYR A 97 -17.70 8.79 -0.89
N ASP A 98 -17.19 8.70 -2.12
CA ASP A 98 -16.34 9.72 -2.77
C ASP A 98 -15.12 10.14 -1.92
N TYR A 99 -14.40 9.16 -1.41
CA TYR A 99 -13.12 9.36 -0.76
C TYR A 99 -11.98 9.31 -1.78
N SER A 100 -10.90 10.03 -1.49
CA SER A 100 -9.67 9.98 -2.31
C SER A 100 -8.71 8.89 -1.83
N ILE A 101 -8.73 8.59 -0.53
CA ILE A 101 -7.85 7.61 0.11
C ILE A 101 -8.65 6.81 1.13
N VAL A 102 -8.50 5.50 1.12
CA VAL A 102 -9.05 4.61 2.15
C VAL A 102 -8.02 3.59 2.60
N GLY A 103 -7.82 3.50 3.91
CA GLY A 103 -7.07 2.44 4.56
C GLY A 103 -7.98 1.38 5.20
N SER A 104 -7.43 0.63 6.13
CA SER A 104 -8.17 -0.36 6.92
C SER A 104 -7.52 -0.59 8.27
N TRP A 105 -8.20 -1.32 9.15
CA TRP A 105 -7.58 -1.92 10.31
C TRP A 105 -6.55 -2.98 9.91
N VAL A 106 -5.62 -3.29 10.83
CA VAL A 106 -4.43 -4.08 10.58
C VAL A 106 -4.34 -5.25 11.55
N ILE A 107 -4.13 -6.46 11.03
CA ILE A 107 -3.67 -7.61 11.80
C ILE A 107 -2.15 -7.50 11.90
N LYS A 108 -1.58 -7.56 13.10
CA LYS A 108 -0.13 -7.66 13.29
C LYS A 108 0.28 -9.13 13.30
N ILE A 109 1.22 -9.50 12.43
CA ILE A 109 1.79 -10.84 12.37
C ILE A 109 3.29 -10.82 12.63
N ASN A 110 3.83 -11.90 13.18
CA ASN A 110 5.27 -12.04 13.37
C ASN A 110 5.97 -12.61 12.11
N LYS A 111 7.28 -12.81 12.17
CA LYS A 111 8.11 -13.39 11.11
C LYS A 111 7.65 -14.78 10.60
N ASN A 112 6.83 -15.49 11.36
CA ASN A 112 6.29 -16.81 11.03
C ASN A 112 4.78 -16.75 10.66
N SER A 113 4.27 -15.59 10.26
CA SER A 113 2.87 -15.32 9.90
C SER A 113 1.85 -15.61 11.02
N LYS A 114 2.28 -15.73 12.30
CA LYS A 114 1.39 -15.89 13.45
C LYS A 114 0.88 -14.53 13.92
N ILE A 115 -0.41 -14.43 14.20
CA ILE A 115 -1.04 -13.22 14.73
C ILE A 115 -0.48 -12.92 16.12
N ILE A 116 -0.04 -11.66 16.31
CA ILE A 116 0.50 -11.13 17.55
C ILE A 116 -0.26 -9.92 18.09
N GLY A 117 -1.26 -9.45 17.35
CA GLY A 117 -2.10 -8.35 17.77
C GLY A 117 -2.94 -7.76 16.65
N TYR A 118 -3.67 -6.72 17.01
CA TYR A 118 -4.57 -5.99 16.12
C TYR A 118 -4.34 -4.50 16.31
N TYR A 119 -4.54 -3.74 15.24
CA TYR A 119 -4.47 -2.29 15.30
C TYR A 119 -5.70 -1.67 14.64
N HIS A 120 -6.38 -0.78 15.38
CA HIS A 120 -7.56 -0.06 14.94
C HIS A 120 -7.16 1.38 14.63
N HIS A 121 -7.33 1.78 13.39
CA HIS A 121 -7.21 3.18 13.00
C HIS A 121 -8.58 3.87 13.12
N PRO A 122 -8.63 5.21 13.36
CA PRO A 122 -9.85 5.99 13.25
C PRO A 122 -10.45 5.82 11.85
N THR A 123 -11.79 5.85 11.74
CA THR A 123 -12.46 5.42 10.50
C THR A 123 -12.99 6.56 9.65
N ASN A 124 -13.48 7.62 10.27
CA ASN A 124 -14.02 8.75 9.53
C ASN A 124 -12.98 9.87 9.32
N ASN A 125 -13.26 10.74 8.37
CA ASN A 125 -12.33 11.80 7.96
C ASN A 125 -12.00 12.78 9.09
N GLU A 126 -12.97 13.14 9.93
CA GLU A 126 -12.77 14.10 11.02
C GLU A 126 -11.82 13.54 12.09
N GLU A 127 -12.06 12.32 12.54
CA GLU A 127 -11.18 11.63 13.49
C GLU A 127 -9.76 11.48 12.96
N ILE A 128 -9.61 11.18 11.66
CA ILE A 128 -8.31 11.04 11.01
C ILE A 128 -7.59 12.39 10.97
N VAL A 129 -8.26 13.45 10.57
CA VAL A 129 -7.69 14.82 10.54
C VAL A 129 -7.17 15.20 11.92
N ASN A 130 -7.96 14.96 12.96
CA ASN A 130 -7.56 15.24 14.34
C ASN A 130 -6.37 14.40 14.81
N ALA A 131 -6.32 13.12 14.44
CA ALA A 131 -5.23 12.22 14.82
C ALA A 131 -3.92 12.53 14.08
N MET A 132 -3.97 13.07 12.85
CA MET A 132 -2.79 13.36 12.02
C MET A 132 -1.84 14.39 12.63
N GLY A 133 -2.29 15.20 13.60
CA GLY A 133 -1.41 16.11 14.35
C GLY A 133 -0.45 15.38 15.32
N ILE A 134 -0.72 14.12 15.64
CA ILE A 134 0.01 13.35 16.67
C ILE A 134 0.71 12.12 16.06
N ASN A 135 0.03 11.38 15.17
CA ASN A 135 0.55 10.17 14.53
C ASN A 135 -0.10 9.92 13.17
N SER A 136 0.46 8.99 12.38
CA SER A 136 -0.20 8.57 11.13
C SER A 136 -1.45 7.74 11.45
N ALA A 137 -2.59 8.24 10.99
CA ALA A 137 -3.91 7.60 11.20
C ALA A 137 -4.26 6.58 10.09
N LEU A 138 -3.37 6.33 9.15
CA LEU A 138 -3.48 5.29 8.11
C LEU A 138 -2.21 4.43 8.11
N ALA A 139 -2.38 3.13 8.00
CA ALA A 139 -1.27 2.22 7.71
C ALA A 139 -0.94 2.29 6.22
N HIS A 140 0.28 2.67 5.86
CA HIS A 140 0.69 2.87 4.47
C HIS A 140 0.43 1.63 3.59
N SER A 141 0.73 0.44 4.10
CA SER A 141 0.50 -0.83 3.41
C SER A 141 -0.98 -1.16 3.20
N SER A 142 -1.90 -0.50 3.93
CA SER A 142 -3.33 -0.77 3.84
C SER A 142 -4.07 0.11 2.82
N VAL A 143 -3.46 1.16 2.30
CA VAL A 143 -4.22 2.17 1.55
C VAL A 143 -4.58 1.75 0.13
N MET A 144 -5.77 2.19 -0.30
CA MET A 144 -6.16 2.33 -1.70
C MET A 144 -6.47 3.81 -1.98
N MET A 145 -5.99 4.33 -3.10
CA MET A 145 -6.02 5.75 -3.42
C MET A 145 -6.55 5.99 -4.84
N ARG A 146 -7.25 7.09 -5.05
CA ARG A 146 -7.63 7.56 -6.38
C ARG A 146 -6.40 8.19 -7.05
N LYS A 147 -5.85 7.53 -8.08
CA LYS A 147 -4.59 7.93 -8.74
C LYS A 147 -4.55 9.40 -9.13
N LYS A 148 -5.59 9.92 -9.77
CA LYS A 148 -5.65 11.32 -10.24
C LYS A 148 -5.49 12.33 -9.10
N ASP A 149 -6.08 12.05 -7.93
CA ASP A 149 -6.02 12.95 -6.77
C ASP A 149 -4.60 12.97 -6.19
N ILE A 150 -3.95 11.81 -6.09
CA ILE A 150 -2.57 11.72 -5.61
C ILE A 150 -1.59 12.42 -6.56
N LEU A 151 -1.76 12.24 -7.86
CA LEU A 151 -0.92 12.92 -8.86
C LEU A 151 -1.13 14.44 -8.83
N SER A 152 -2.35 14.93 -8.60
CA SER A 152 -2.65 16.38 -8.56
C SER A 152 -1.94 17.12 -7.43
N ILE A 153 -1.57 16.40 -6.35
CA ILE A 153 -0.80 16.96 -5.22
C ILE A 153 0.69 16.61 -5.28
N GLY A 154 1.16 16.10 -6.43
CA GLY A 154 2.58 15.85 -6.69
C GLY A 154 3.10 14.48 -6.21
N GLY A 155 2.24 13.53 -5.82
CA GLY A 155 2.67 12.20 -5.38
C GLY A 155 3.44 12.22 -4.07
N TYR A 156 4.36 11.28 -3.89
CA TYR A 156 5.22 11.18 -2.70
C TYR A 156 6.34 12.21 -2.74
N SER A 157 6.57 12.91 -1.62
CA SER A 157 7.65 13.88 -1.50
C SER A 157 9.02 13.19 -1.38
N GLU A 158 9.96 13.56 -2.24
CA GLU A 158 11.33 13.03 -2.18
C GLU A 158 12.17 13.64 -1.04
N LYS A 159 11.63 14.66 -0.37
CA LYS A 159 12.30 15.31 0.77
C LYS A 159 12.34 14.42 2.01
N TYR A 160 11.39 13.50 2.14
CA TYR A 160 11.22 12.66 3.33
C TYR A 160 11.54 11.20 3.01
N LYS A 161 12.53 10.63 3.72
CA LYS A 161 12.93 9.23 3.55
C LYS A 161 12.08 8.25 4.38
N ILE A 162 11.53 8.69 5.50
CA ILE A 162 10.86 7.83 6.48
C ILE A 162 9.36 8.12 6.58
N VAL A 163 8.96 9.39 6.62
CA VAL A 163 7.56 9.82 6.86
C VAL A 163 6.86 10.31 5.59
N MET A 164 7.23 9.79 4.44
CA MET A 164 6.72 10.21 3.14
C MET A 164 5.23 9.96 2.96
N ASP A 165 4.70 8.92 3.59
CA ASP A 165 3.29 8.58 3.63
C ASP A 165 2.50 9.58 4.49
N TRP A 166 3.01 9.88 5.68
CA TRP A 166 2.38 10.88 6.55
C TRP A 166 2.35 12.27 5.91
N ASP A 167 3.44 12.70 5.27
CA ASP A 167 3.47 13.94 4.47
C ASP A 167 2.40 13.92 3.37
N LEU A 168 2.26 12.80 2.66
CA LEU A 168 1.26 12.66 1.60
C LEU A 168 -0.17 12.80 2.16
N TRP A 169 -0.47 12.17 3.31
CA TRP A 169 -1.78 12.30 3.95
C TRP A 169 -2.08 13.72 4.39
N ILE A 170 -1.11 14.41 4.99
CA ILE A 170 -1.26 15.82 5.39
C ILE A 170 -1.52 16.71 4.16
N ARG A 171 -0.80 16.51 3.06
CA ARG A 171 -1.03 17.27 1.82
C ARG A 171 -2.40 16.97 1.22
N ALA A 172 -2.85 15.72 1.24
CA ALA A 172 -4.18 15.34 0.78
C ALA A 172 -5.29 16.07 1.60
N ILE A 173 -5.18 16.06 2.93
CA ILE A 173 -6.09 16.78 3.82
C ILE A 173 -6.10 18.29 3.52
N LYS A 174 -4.93 18.91 3.36
CA LYS A 174 -4.82 20.34 3.04
C LYS A 174 -5.44 20.72 1.69
N HIS A 175 -5.51 19.78 0.74
CA HIS A 175 -6.21 19.96 -0.53
C HIS A 175 -7.71 19.64 -0.47
N GLY A 176 -8.25 19.36 0.72
CA GLY A 176 -9.66 19.06 0.93
C GLY A 176 -10.07 17.65 0.54
N PHE A 177 -9.13 16.74 0.31
CA PHE A 177 -9.43 15.35 0.00
C PHE A 177 -9.93 14.61 1.23
N LYS A 178 -11.01 13.84 1.07
CA LYS A 178 -11.52 12.97 2.12
C LYS A 178 -10.68 11.71 2.22
N ILE A 179 -10.26 11.38 3.44
CA ILE A 179 -9.51 10.18 3.77
C ILE A 179 -10.23 9.39 4.86
N GLY A 180 -10.18 8.06 4.82
CA GLY A 180 -10.89 7.21 5.77
C GLY A 180 -10.22 5.86 5.97
N ASN A 181 -10.75 5.07 6.91
CA ASN A 181 -10.43 3.65 7.03
C ASN A 181 -11.72 2.82 7.10
N ILE A 182 -11.69 1.65 6.49
CA ILE A 182 -12.74 0.65 6.69
C ILE A 182 -12.50 -0.03 8.04
N ALA A 183 -13.55 -0.13 8.86
CA ALA A 183 -13.52 -0.79 10.16
C ALA A 183 -13.44 -2.32 10.04
N GLU A 184 -12.53 -2.81 9.20
CA GLU A 184 -12.26 -4.21 8.97
C GLU A 184 -10.76 -4.45 8.79
N TYR A 185 -10.31 -5.64 9.17
CA TYR A 185 -8.92 -6.06 8.98
C TYR A 185 -8.73 -6.55 7.54
N LEU A 186 -8.17 -5.69 6.68
CA LEU A 186 -7.98 -5.99 5.27
C LEU A 186 -6.51 -6.25 4.88
N ILE A 187 -5.59 -6.04 5.81
CA ILE A 187 -4.18 -6.44 5.67
C ILE A 187 -3.65 -7.12 6.94
N SER A 188 -2.60 -7.92 6.75
CA SER A 188 -1.73 -8.36 7.85
C SER A 188 -0.35 -7.74 7.67
N ALA A 189 0.04 -6.87 8.60
CA ALA A 189 1.34 -6.22 8.60
C ALA A 189 2.33 -7.06 9.41
N ARG A 190 3.48 -7.34 8.79
CA ARG A 190 4.53 -8.16 9.41
C ARG A 190 5.44 -7.30 10.27
N MET A 191 5.63 -7.73 11.51
CA MET A 191 6.51 -7.09 12.47
C MET A 191 7.79 -7.90 12.62
N HIS A 192 8.93 -7.33 12.25
CA HIS A 192 10.25 -7.93 12.41
C HIS A 192 11.33 -6.84 12.61
N ASN A 193 12.51 -7.26 13.06
CA ASN A 193 13.58 -6.33 13.49
C ASN A 193 14.33 -5.66 12.31
N GLU A 194 13.97 -5.95 11.08
CA GLU A 194 14.62 -5.43 9.86
C GLU A 194 13.83 -4.32 9.18
N GLN A 195 12.78 -3.81 9.85
CA GLN A 195 11.95 -2.69 9.37
C GLN A 195 12.49 -1.34 9.82
#